data_2cc0d774117de850c7b4761d173238e7
#
_entry.id   2cc0d774117de850c7b4761d173238e7
#
_cell.length_a   1.000
_cell.length_b   1.000
_cell.length_c   1.000
_cell.angle_alpha   90.00
_cell.angle_beta   90.00
_cell.angle_gamma   90.00
#
_symmetry.space_group_name_H-M   'P 1'
#
loop_
_entity.id
_entity.type
_entity.pdbx_description
1 polymer ?
#
loop_
_entity_poly.entity_id
_entity_poly.type
_entity_poly.pdbx_seq_one_letter_code
_entity_poly.pdbx_strand_id
1 'polypeptide(L)'
;MASFSALLLSSVSFAAEPQTSKITWKTDQLENVFFAEGATAGDIDGNGHADVVSGPYWFAGPDFKQRRSIYAPKPFDPHGYSDNFFSYVDDINGDGNADVLVIGFPGAAAHWYENPGKDAIRGEDTLWKKHLVIDIVDNESPTHADIAGDGKRELICSRDGYFGYARPIEGEPTKPWEFIPISDQSAGGRFTHGLGVGDVDGDGRIDLLEKTGWWKQPGSLDGNPVWEKHPFAFSGPGGAQMLVTDVDGDGLPDVITSLEAHGYGIVWYRQLRMGDRIGFEPHVIVGKQPADSPYGVVFTQPHAMTLADINGDGLPDLVTGKRWWAHGPKGDAEPNAPAVVYWFELRRRGEGEQGPPAVFIPHLVHDDSGIGTDVQTHDLTGNGRPDIIVGNKRGTFIHRQSEQPLAAGEANRIEPVANWDSAKPKKMPRGGVEFGGLTPEAARDAMTVPPGFSVDLVAAEPRIHQPVAFTFDTAGRIWVAEAHTYPIRAADEAGADRIVILEDTNADGNFDSRKVFMEGLNLVSGLEVGFGGVWVGAAPNL
;
A
#
# COMPACT_ATOMS: atom_id res chain seq x y z
N MET A 1 33.66 13.42 -38.96
CA MET A 1 34.12 13.64 -37.56
C MET A 1 32.90 14.11 -36.80
N ALA A 2 32.25 13.19 -36.10
CA ALA A 2 31.09 13.51 -35.26
C ALA A 2 31.56 13.62 -33.81
N SER A 3 31.44 14.79 -33.23
CA SER A 3 31.76 15.06 -31.83
C SER A 3 30.68 14.42 -30.94
N PHE A 4 31.11 13.46 -30.15
CA PHE A 4 30.34 12.99 -29.00
C PHE A 4 30.51 13.99 -27.85
N SER A 5 29.43 14.70 -27.52
CA SER A 5 29.35 15.46 -26.27
C SER A 5 29.00 14.49 -25.14
N ALA A 6 29.94 14.30 -24.24
CA ALA A 6 29.69 13.60 -22.98
C ALA A 6 28.82 14.51 -22.10
N LEU A 7 27.58 14.10 -21.80
CA LEU A 7 26.77 14.69 -20.74
C LEU A 7 27.38 14.27 -19.39
N LEU A 8 27.90 15.23 -18.66
CA LEU A 8 28.25 15.09 -17.26
C LEU A 8 26.95 14.93 -16.44
N LEU A 9 26.73 13.77 -15.91
CA LEU A 9 25.70 13.50 -14.91
C LEU A 9 26.08 14.19 -13.59
N SER A 10 25.40 15.27 -13.25
CA SER A 10 25.51 15.90 -11.93
C SER A 10 24.72 15.07 -10.92
N SER A 11 25.39 14.60 -9.89
CA SER A 11 24.75 14.02 -8.70
C SER A 11 23.86 15.10 -8.06
N VAL A 12 22.56 14.83 -7.96
CA VAL A 12 21.63 15.69 -7.24
C VAL A 12 21.86 15.47 -5.75
N SER A 13 22.39 16.47 -5.08
CA SER A 13 22.51 16.50 -3.63
C SER A 13 21.35 17.31 -3.10
N PHE A 14 20.46 16.70 -2.33
CA PHE A 14 19.51 17.44 -1.50
C PHE A 14 20.33 18.17 -0.42
N ALA A 15 20.31 19.48 -0.42
CA ALA A 15 20.95 20.28 0.62
C ALA A 15 20.06 20.24 1.88
N ALA A 16 20.15 19.12 2.61
CA ALA A 16 19.62 19.08 3.97
C ALA A 16 20.48 19.96 4.88
N GLU A 17 19.87 20.63 5.85
CA GLU A 17 20.61 21.17 6.99
C GLU A 17 21.48 20.05 7.56
N PRO A 18 22.74 20.34 7.96
CA PRO A 18 23.61 19.30 8.49
C PRO A 18 22.95 18.68 9.73
N GLN A 19 22.53 17.43 9.62
CA GLN A 19 22.02 16.70 10.77
C GLN A 19 23.10 16.70 11.86
N THR A 20 22.75 17.18 13.03
CA THR A 20 23.66 17.23 14.19
C THR A 20 23.54 15.99 15.06
N SER A 21 22.54 15.14 14.78
CA SER A 21 22.23 13.93 15.53
C SER A 21 21.75 12.81 14.61
N LYS A 22 21.78 11.59 15.12
CA LYS A 22 21.22 10.39 14.49
C LYS A 22 20.24 9.71 15.43
N ILE A 23 19.19 9.10 14.86
CA ILE A 23 18.28 8.23 15.59
C ILE A 23 18.94 6.85 15.73
N THR A 24 18.93 6.32 16.95
CA THR A 24 19.37 4.97 17.26
C THR A 24 18.25 4.20 17.93
N TRP A 25 18.23 2.89 17.76
CA TRP A 25 17.17 2.03 18.21
C TRP A 25 17.66 1.02 19.24
N LYS A 26 16.90 0.87 20.32
CA LYS A 26 17.05 -0.23 21.26
C LYS A 26 15.87 -1.19 21.11
N THR A 27 16.15 -2.40 20.67
CA THR A 27 15.15 -3.45 20.52
C THR A 27 15.06 -4.28 21.79
N ASP A 28 13.84 -4.41 22.32
CA ASP A 28 13.54 -5.34 23.42
C ASP A 28 12.46 -6.31 22.94
N GLN A 29 12.69 -7.62 23.14
CA GLN A 29 11.70 -8.67 22.91
C GLN A 29 10.91 -8.88 24.20
N LEU A 30 9.63 -8.50 24.21
CA LEU A 30 8.76 -8.61 25.39
C LEU A 30 8.21 -10.02 25.55
N GLU A 31 7.99 -10.72 24.43
CA GLU A 31 7.49 -12.11 24.39
C GLU A 31 8.16 -12.84 23.23
N ASN A 32 8.54 -14.10 23.44
CA ASN A 32 9.17 -14.95 22.42
C ASN A 32 8.27 -16.12 21.96
N VAL A 33 7.03 -16.15 22.46
CA VAL A 33 6.02 -17.11 22.05
C VAL A 33 5.04 -16.46 21.08
N PHE A 34 4.63 -17.21 20.08
CA PHE A 34 3.66 -16.73 19.09
C PHE A 34 2.24 -16.74 19.68
N PHE A 35 1.70 -15.56 19.98
CA PHE A 35 0.34 -15.34 20.44
C PHE A 35 -0.49 -14.47 19.48
N ALA A 36 0.15 -13.57 18.72
CA ALA A 36 -0.52 -12.62 17.85
C ALA A 36 0.33 -12.29 16.61
N GLU A 37 -0.31 -11.87 15.55
CA GLU A 37 0.35 -11.35 14.33
C GLU A 37 0.37 -9.83 14.26
N GLY A 38 -0.13 -9.14 15.28
CA GLY A 38 -0.11 -7.70 15.49
C GLY A 38 0.11 -7.34 16.96
N ALA A 39 0.43 -6.08 17.21
CA ALA A 39 0.55 -5.52 18.55
C ALA A 39 0.24 -4.03 18.52
N THR A 40 -0.23 -3.48 19.64
CA THR A 40 -0.61 -2.08 19.79
C THR A 40 -0.15 -1.51 21.13
N ALA A 41 -0.43 -0.23 21.39
CA ALA A 41 -0.20 0.39 22.68
C ALA A 41 -1.31 1.35 23.09
N GLY A 42 -1.39 1.60 24.39
CA GLY A 42 -2.26 2.58 25.02
C GLY A 42 -2.09 2.56 26.53
N ASP A 43 -2.61 3.53 27.23
CA ASP A 43 -2.57 3.62 28.70
C ASP A 43 -3.68 2.72 29.31
N ILE A 44 -3.37 1.44 29.47
CA ILE A 44 -4.32 0.40 29.91
C ILE A 44 -4.68 0.56 31.40
N ASP A 45 -3.71 0.91 32.23
CA ASP A 45 -3.93 1.02 33.67
C ASP A 45 -4.16 2.45 34.15
N GLY A 46 -4.20 3.41 33.22
CA GLY A 46 -4.47 4.81 33.48
C GLY A 46 -3.41 5.49 34.35
N ASN A 47 -2.16 5.07 34.23
CA ASN A 47 -1.03 5.63 34.98
C ASN A 47 -0.33 6.78 34.25
N GLY A 48 -0.73 7.08 33.02
CA GLY A 48 -0.15 8.12 32.17
C GLY A 48 1.05 7.66 31.33
N HIS A 49 1.38 6.38 31.36
CA HIS A 49 2.39 5.76 30.50
C HIS A 49 1.73 4.78 29.53
N ALA A 50 2.25 4.69 28.32
CA ALA A 50 1.77 3.72 27.38
C ALA A 50 2.20 2.29 27.76
N ASP A 51 1.24 1.37 27.72
CA ASP A 51 1.41 -0.07 27.84
C ASP A 51 1.40 -0.69 26.46
N VAL A 52 2.02 -1.86 26.30
CA VAL A 52 1.99 -2.62 25.03
C VAL A 52 0.99 -3.76 25.16
N VAL A 53 0.12 -3.90 24.15
CA VAL A 53 -0.86 -4.99 24.03
C VAL A 53 -0.45 -5.90 22.88
N SER A 54 -0.33 -7.21 23.15
CA SER A 54 -0.04 -8.21 22.12
C SER A 54 -0.65 -9.56 22.49
N GLY A 55 -1.54 -10.07 21.63
CA GLY A 55 -2.27 -11.29 21.90
C GLY A 55 -3.04 -11.21 23.23
N PRO A 56 -2.91 -12.24 24.10
CA PRO A 56 -3.65 -12.31 25.34
C PRO A 56 -3.09 -11.43 26.47
N TYR A 57 -2.06 -10.64 26.21
CA TYR A 57 -1.34 -9.92 27.24
C TYR A 57 -1.25 -8.43 27.00
N TRP A 58 -1.15 -7.69 28.09
CA TRP A 58 -0.61 -6.35 28.10
C TRP A 58 0.63 -6.30 29.01
N PHE A 59 1.58 -5.45 28.64
CA PHE A 59 2.87 -5.25 29.29
C PHE A 59 2.93 -3.84 29.85
N ALA A 60 3.01 -3.72 31.17
CA ALA A 60 2.92 -2.43 31.84
C ALA A 60 4.14 -1.53 31.56
N GLY A 61 3.87 -0.35 31.02
CA GLY A 61 4.88 0.69 30.82
C GLY A 61 5.30 1.37 32.13
N PRO A 62 6.42 2.11 32.13
CA PRO A 62 7.36 2.30 31.02
C PRO A 62 8.47 1.25 30.90
N ASP A 63 8.57 0.27 31.81
CA ASP A 63 9.67 -0.71 31.84
C ASP A 63 9.30 -2.07 31.23
N PHE A 64 8.02 -2.33 30.99
CA PHE A 64 7.43 -3.52 30.33
C PHE A 64 7.78 -4.85 30.98
N LYS A 65 8.19 -4.84 32.26
CA LYS A 65 8.56 -6.06 33.00
C LYS A 65 7.38 -6.83 33.55
N GLN A 66 6.27 -6.14 33.79
CA GLN A 66 5.05 -6.74 34.29
C GLN A 66 4.13 -7.08 33.12
N ARG A 67 3.82 -8.35 32.98
CA ARG A 67 2.86 -8.87 31.99
C ARG A 67 1.60 -9.34 32.70
N ARG A 68 0.42 -8.99 32.17
CA ARG A 68 -0.88 -9.40 32.68
C ARG A 68 -1.78 -9.91 31.57
N SER A 69 -2.69 -10.83 31.94
CA SER A 69 -3.61 -11.44 30.98
C SER A 69 -4.86 -10.61 30.76
N ILE A 70 -5.23 -10.40 29.50
CA ILE A 70 -6.52 -9.87 29.07
C ILE A 70 -7.51 -11.03 28.96
N TYR A 71 -7.09 -12.11 28.29
CA TYR A 71 -7.85 -13.35 28.15
C TYR A 71 -6.94 -14.57 28.30
N ALA A 72 -7.53 -15.77 28.36
CA ALA A 72 -6.77 -16.99 28.56
C ALA A 72 -5.74 -17.21 27.45
N PRO A 73 -4.43 -17.31 27.78
CA PRO A 73 -3.39 -17.42 26.78
C PRO A 73 -3.41 -18.76 26.07
N LYS A 74 -3.30 -18.71 24.75
CA LYS A 74 -3.19 -19.86 23.88
C LYS A 74 -2.04 -19.62 22.89
N PRO A 75 -0.90 -20.31 23.04
CA PRO A 75 0.18 -20.22 22.07
C PRO A 75 -0.18 -20.89 20.75
N PHE A 76 0.34 -20.37 19.66
CA PHE A 76 0.15 -20.90 18.31
C PHE A 76 1.45 -21.48 17.74
N ASP A 77 1.31 -22.42 16.81
CA ASP A 77 2.43 -22.91 16.02
C ASP A 77 2.81 -21.83 14.97
N PRO A 78 4.08 -21.41 14.89
CA PRO A 78 4.54 -20.45 13.87
C PRO A 78 4.28 -20.90 12.42
N HIS A 79 4.06 -22.20 12.16
CA HIS A 79 3.67 -22.68 10.83
C HIS A 79 2.17 -22.49 10.53
N GLY A 80 1.37 -22.15 11.51
CA GLY A 80 -0.03 -21.81 11.40
C GLY A 80 -0.28 -20.31 11.55
N TYR A 81 -1.47 -19.98 12.04
CA TYR A 81 -1.91 -18.60 12.28
C TYR A 81 -2.46 -18.46 13.68
N SER A 82 -2.42 -17.23 14.22
CA SER A 82 -3.07 -16.89 15.47
C SER A 82 -4.56 -16.55 15.26
N ASP A 83 -5.26 -16.36 16.35
CA ASP A 83 -6.61 -15.79 16.40
C ASP A 83 -6.61 -14.30 16.78
N ASN A 84 -5.46 -13.65 16.67
CA ASN A 84 -5.27 -12.22 16.91
C ASN A 84 -4.33 -11.65 15.83
N PHE A 85 -4.92 -11.07 14.79
CA PHE A 85 -4.19 -10.46 13.67
C PHE A 85 -3.97 -8.97 13.89
N PHE A 86 -4.97 -8.28 14.47
CA PHE A 86 -4.91 -6.86 14.77
C PHE A 86 -5.46 -6.61 16.16
N SER A 87 -4.86 -5.66 16.85
CA SER A 87 -5.37 -5.17 18.12
C SER A 87 -5.38 -3.65 18.13
N TYR A 88 -6.41 -3.06 18.74
CA TYR A 88 -6.51 -1.62 18.96
C TYR A 88 -6.92 -1.35 20.40
N VAL A 89 -6.45 -0.22 20.93
CA VAL A 89 -6.82 0.26 22.27
C VAL A 89 -7.71 1.48 22.10
N ASP A 90 -8.90 1.45 22.74
CA ASP A 90 -9.87 2.53 22.72
C ASP A 90 -10.82 2.43 23.93
N ASP A 91 -11.42 3.51 24.35
CA ASP A 91 -12.52 3.52 25.33
C ASP A 91 -13.85 3.24 24.60
N ILE A 92 -14.12 1.96 24.32
CA ILE A 92 -15.23 1.52 23.47
C ILE A 92 -16.60 1.77 24.12
N ASN A 93 -16.68 1.65 25.45
CA ASN A 93 -17.94 1.78 26.18
C ASN A 93 -18.13 3.17 26.80
N GLY A 94 -17.13 4.05 26.75
CA GLY A 94 -17.18 5.41 27.26
C GLY A 94 -17.06 5.51 28.78
N ASP A 95 -16.46 4.50 29.45
CA ASP A 95 -16.32 4.46 30.92
C ASP A 95 -15.02 5.08 31.44
N GLY A 96 -14.15 5.52 30.53
CA GLY A 96 -12.86 6.16 30.83
C GLY A 96 -11.72 5.17 31.07
N ASN A 97 -11.93 3.88 30.82
CA ASN A 97 -10.87 2.87 30.83
C ASN A 97 -10.61 2.41 29.38
N ALA A 98 -9.34 2.17 29.07
CA ALA A 98 -8.96 1.73 27.73
C ALA A 98 -9.24 0.23 27.54
N ASP A 99 -10.14 -0.09 26.61
CA ASP A 99 -10.51 -1.44 26.19
C ASP A 99 -9.60 -1.96 25.08
N VAL A 100 -9.68 -3.25 24.76
CA VAL A 100 -8.90 -3.86 23.69
C VAL A 100 -9.81 -4.49 22.64
N LEU A 101 -9.81 -3.94 21.42
CA LEU A 101 -10.42 -4.53 20.23
C LEU A 101 -9.46 -5.54 19.61
N VAL A 102 -9.92 -6.75 19.33
CA VAL A 102 -9.15 -7.82 18.69
C VAL A 102 -9.87 -8.30 17.44
N ILE A 103 -9.14 -8.33 16.33
CA ILE A 103 -9.59 -8.87 15.05
C ILE A 103 -8.79 -10.13 14.78
N GLY A 104 -9.50 -11.23 14.53
CA GLY A 104 -8.91 -12.55 14.36
C GLY A 104 -8.45 -12.85 12.95
N PHE A 105 -8.26 -14.13 12.69
CA PHE A 105 -7.96 -14.67 11.36
C PHE A 105 -9.07 -14.29 10.35
N PRO A 106 -8.73 -13.93 9.09
CA PRO A 106 -9.72 -13.54 8.09
C PRO A 106 -10.89 -14.52 7.97
N GLY A 107 -12.11 -13.98 8.01
CA GLY A 107 -13.36 -14.73 8.09
C GLY A 107 -13.76 -15.18 9.51
N ALA A 108 -13.03 -14.75 10.53
CA ALA A 108 -13.42 -14.91 11.94
C ALA A 108 -14.10 -13.65 12.48
N ALA A 109 -14.70 -13.81 13.67
CA ALA A 109 -15.33 -12.70 14.38
C ALA A 109 -14.31 -11.73 14.98
N ALA A 110 -14.65 -10.46 15.02
CA ALA A 110 -13.97 -9.46 15.84
C ALA A 110 -14.64 -9.34 17.22
N HIS A 111 -13.84 -9.11 18.23
CA HIS A 111 -14.29 -8.98 19.60
C HIS A 111 -13.57 -7.83 20.30
N TRP A 112 -14.21 -7.25 21.31
CA TRP A 112 -13.50 -6.38 22.22
C TRP A 112 -13.56 -6.94 23.65
N TYR A 113 -12.56 -6.56 24.43
CA TYR A 113 -12.40 -6.98 25.81
C TYR A 113 -12.52 -5.74 26.70
N GLU A 114 -13.53 -5.79 27.58
CA GLU A 114 -13.87 -4.71 28.51
C GLU A 114 -12.85 -4.66 29.65
N ASN A 115 -12.16 -3.54 29.77
CA ASN A 115 -11.22 -3.29 30.83
C ASN A 115 -11.99 -3.19 32.17
N PRO A 116 -11.71 -4.06 33.15
CA PRO A 116 -12.47 -4.08 34.40
C PRO A 116 -12.15 -2.88 35.33
N GLY A 117 -11.33 -1.94 34.87
CA GLY A 117 -10.96 -0.72 35.61
C GLY A 117 -9.70 -0.89 36.46
N LYS A 118 -9.11 0.26 36.79
CA LYS A 118 -7.75 0.40 37.38
C LYS A 118 -7.49 -0.44 38.62
N ASP A 119 -8.48 -0.63 39.48
CA ASP A 119 -8.31 -1.41 40.71
C ASP A 119 -8.36 -2.91 40.45
N ALA A 120 -9.20 -3.35 39.49
CA ALA A 120 -9.37 -4.76 39.15
C ALA A 120 -8.21 -5.33 38.36
N ILE A 121 -7.64 -4.57 37.41
CA ILE A 121 -6.52 -5.04 36.57
C ILE A 121 -5.19 -5.16 37.31
N ARG A 122 -5.07 -4.56 38.50
CA ARG A 122 -3.90 -4.71 39.36
C ARG A 122 -3.88 -6.02 40.13
N GLY A 123 -5.03 -6.72 40.20
CA GLY A 123 -5.15 -8.05 40.77
C GLY A 123 -4.51 -9.10 39.86
N GLU A 124 -4.02 -10.20 40.46
CA GLU A 124 -3.54 -11.36 39.71
C GLU A 124 -4.75 -12.06 39.04
N ASP A 125 -4.62 -12.39 37.74
CA ASP A 125 -5.51 -13.25 36.96
C ASP A 125 -6.96 -12.77 36.72
N THR A 126 -7.23 -11.48 36.68
CA THR A 126 -8.54 -10.99 36.26
C THR A 126 -8.65 -11.01 34.74
N LEU A 127 -9.35 -12.03 34.18
CA LEU A 127 -9.68 -12.04 32.77
C LEU A 127 -10.79 -11.03 32.45
N TRP A 128 -10.64 -10.35 31.33
CA TRP A 128 -11.56 -9.31 30.88
C TRP A 128 -12.81 -9.91 30.26
N LYS A 129 -13.89 -9.19 30.33
CA LYS A 129 -15.16 -9.60 29.73
C LYS A 129 -15.11 -9.41 28.24
N LYS A 130 -15.43 -10.49 27.50
CA LYS A 130 -15.41 -10.51 26.05
C LYS A 130 -16.77 -10.13 25.47
N HIS A 131 -16.79 -9.25 24.47
CA HIS A 131 -17.98 -8.85 23.73
C HIS A 131 -17.76 -9.04 22.23
N LEU A 132 -18.83 -9.42 21.51
CA LEU A 132 -18.81 -9.55 20.07
C LEU A 132 -18.93 -8.17 19.41
N VAL A 133 -18.01 -7.86 18.49
CA VAL A 133 -18.12 -6.70 17.59
C VAL A 133 -18.95 -7.09 16.38
N ILE A 134 -18.40 -7.91 15.50
CA ILE A 134 -19.11 -8.51 14.36
C ILE A 134 -18.65 -9.96 14.18
N ASP A 135 -19.46 -10.74 13.53
CA ASP A 135 -19.27 -12.19 13.37
C ASP A 135 -18.23 -12.56 12.30
N ILE A 136 -17.95 -11.68 11.33
CA ILE A 136 -17.02 -11.92 10.23
C ILE A 136 -16.25 -10.65 9.88
N VAL A 137 -14.92 -10.77 9.78
CA VAL A 137 -14.02 -9.81 9.13
C VAL A 137 -13.23 -10.59 8.07
N ASP A 138 -13.40 -10.24 6.79
CA ASP A 138 -12.85 -11.03 5.68
C ASP A 138 -11.47 -10.56 5.19
N ASN A 139 -11.16 -9.27 5.26
CA ASN A 139 -9.91 -8.70 4.72
C ASN A 139 -8.73 -8.79 5.69
N GLU A 140 -7.52 -8.68 5.13
CA GLU A 140 -6.25 -8.74 5.87
C GLU A 140 -5.66 -7.36 6.21
N SER A 141 -6.43 -6.29 6.08
CA SER A 141 -6.02 -4.93 6.45
C SER A 141 -7.18 -4.15 7.05
N PRO A 142 -7.93 -4.71 8.03
CA PRO A 142 -8.97 -3.93 8.70
C PRO A 142 -8.35 -2.76 9.46
N THR A 143 -9.12 -1.71 9.65
CA THR A 143 -8.67 -0.48 10.32
C THR A 143 -9.71 -0.04 11.36
N HIS A 144 -9.26 0.60 12.44
CA HIS A 144 -10.11 1.19 13.48
C HIS A 144 -9.91 2.71 13.48
N ALA A 145 -10.86 3.44 12.90
CA ALA A 145 -10.78 4.89 12.68
C ALA A 145 -12.16 5.53 12.68
N ASP A 146 -12.23 6.82 12.94
CA ASP A 146 -13.45 7.63 12.82
C ASP A 146 -13.72 7.93 11.34
N ILE A 147 -14.40 6.98 10.66
CA ILE A 147 -14.77 7.14 9.26
C ILE A 147 -16.07 7.95 9.12
N ALA A 148 -16.93 7.94 10.13
CA ALA A 148 -18.18 8.70 10.11
C ALA A 148 -17.99 10.19 10.42
N GLY A 149 -16.86 10.59 11.01
CA GLY A 149 -16.55 11.96 11.38
C GLY A 149 -17.33 12.45 12.61
N ASP A 150 -17.77 11.53 13.48
CA ASP A 150 -18.57 11.82 14.66
C ASP A 150 -17.76 11.81 15.97
N GLY A 151 -16.44 11.56 15.88
CA GLY A 151 -15.50 11.48 16.99
C GLY A 151 -15.44 10.12 17.66
N LYS A 152 -16.14 9.13 17.15
CA LYS A 152 -16.05 7.71 17.56
C LYS A 152 -15.36 6.91 16.46
N ARG A 153 -14.67 5.85 16.86
CA ARG A 153 -13.99 5.00 15.88
C ARG A 153 -14.84 3.79 15.53
N GLU A 154 -14.89 3.50 14.24
CA GLU A 154 -15.53 2.33 13.67
C GLU A 154 -14.48 1.28 13.29
N LEU A 155 -14.90 0.03 13.20
CA LEU A 155 -14.13 -1.04 12.55
C LEU A 155 -14.42 -1.04 11.05
N ILE A 156 -13.47 -0.59 10.24
CA ILE A 156 -13.54 -0.57 8.78
C ILE A 156 -12.99 -1.90 8.25
N CYS A 157 -13.80 -2.62 7.48
CA CYS A 157 -13.42 -3.93 6.98
C CYS A 157 -14.25 -4.35 5.75
N SER A 158 -13.97 -5.54 5.23
CA SER A 158 -14.91 -6.24 4.34
C SER A 158 -15.63 -7.36 5.07
N ARG A 159 -16.89 -7.58 4.69
CA ARG A 159 -17.77 -8.63 5.21
C ARG A 159 -18.71 -9.13 4.11
N ASP A 160 -18.76 -10.43 3.90
CA ASP A 160 -19.68 -11.07 2.94
C ASP A 160 -19.62 -10.49 1.52
N GLY A 161 -18.42 -10.02 1.11
CA GLY A 161 -18.18 -9.40 -0.19
C GLY A 161 -18.51 -7.90 -0.28
N TYR A 162 -18.83 -7.23 0.82
CA TYR A 162 -19.05 -5.78 0.89
C TYR A 162 -17.90 -5.10 1.64
N PHE A 163 -17.44 -3.96 1.15
CA PHE A 163 -16.71 -3.01 1.97
C PHE A 163 -17.68 -2.22 2.83
N GLY A 164 -17.25 -1.91 4.05
CA GLY A 164 -18.06 -1.16 4.98
C GLY A 164 -17.38 -0.90 6.30
N TYR A 165 -18.17 -0.44 7.24
CA TYR A 165 -17.71 -0.23 8.61
C TYR A 165 -18.73 -0.73 9.62
N ALA A 166 -18.26 -1.20 10.76
CA ALA A 166 -19.10 -1.57 11.90
C ALA A 166 -18.96 -0.51 12.98
N ARG A 167 -20.09 -0.03 13.49
CA ARG A 167 -20.17 0.97 14.57
C ARG A 167 -20.90 0.45 15.81
N PRO A 168 -20.50 0.88 17.01
CA PRO A 168 -21.25 0.58 18.23
C PRO A 168 -22.69 1.09 18.15
N ILE A 169 -23.62 0.33 18.74
CA ILE A 169 -25.01 0.81 18.90
C ILE A 169 -25.03 1.81 20.07
N GLU A 170 -25.52 3.02 19.81
CA GLU A 170 -25.57 4.09 20.79
C GLU A 170 -26.33 3.65 22.06
N GLY A 171 -25.70 3.86 23.24
CA GLY A 171 -26.22 3.46 24.53
C GLY A 171 -26.20 1.95 24.81
N GLU A 172 -25.73 1.12 23.87
CA GLU A 172 -25.68 -0.34 23.99
C GLU A 172 -24.31 -0.93 23.57
N PRO A 173 -23.18 -0.46 24.11
CA PRO A 173 -21.82 -0.77 23.62
C PRO A 173 -21.45 -2.25 23.69
N THR A 174 -22.15 -3.02 24.54
CA THR A 174 -21.90 -4.47 24.73
C THR A 174 -22.67 -5.36 23.74
N LYS A 175 -23.58 -4.77 22.94
CA LYS A 175 -24.23 -5.50 21.84
C LYS A 175 -23.32 -5.59 20.61
N PRO A 176 -23.53 -6.58 19.74
CA PRO A 176 -22.86 -6.61 18.45
C PRO A 176 -23.05 -5.31 17.68
N TRP A 177 -22.00 -4.83 17.05
CA TRP A 177 -22.02 -3.58 16.29
C TRP A 177 -22.82 -3.73 15.00
N GLU A 178 -23.36 -2.64 14.52
CA GLU A 178 -24.09 -2.57 13.26
C GLU A 178 -23.08 -2.45 12.09
N PHE A 179 -23.04 -3.44 11.19
CA PHE A 179 -22.25 -3.33 9.97
C PHE A 179 -23.02 -2.57 8.89
N ILE A 180 -22.42 -1.53 8.36
CA ILE A 180 -22.97 -0.67 7.32
C ILE A 180 -22.15 -0.87 6.04
N PRO A 181 -22.73 -1.55 5.03
CA PRO A 181 -22.07 -1.69 3.74
C PRO A 181 -22.08 -0.35 3.00
N ILE A 182 -20.95 0.03 2.42
CA ILE A 182 -20.80 1.24 1.59
C ILE A 182 -20.65 0.92 0.10
N SER A 183 -20.36 -0.33 -0.25
CA SER A 183 -20.12 -0.78 -1.62
C SER A 183 -21.23 -1.71 -2.10
N ASP A 184 -21.22 -2.00 -3.40
CA ASP A 184 -21.83 -3.21 -3.94
C ASP A 184 -21.02 -4.46 -3.50
N GLN A 185 -21.48 -5.66 -3.89
CA GLN A 185 -20.83 -6.92 -3.52
C GLN A 185 -19.54 -7.16 -4.35
N SER A 186 -18.59 -6.23 -4.28
CA SER A 186 -17.33 -6.22 -5.04
C SER A 186 -16.05 -6.38 -4.20
N ALA A 187 -16.18 -6.47 -2.86
CA ALA A 187 -15.02 -6.54 -1.96
C ALA A 187 -14.22 -7.86 -2.05
N GLY A 188 -14.66 -8.80 -2.87
CA GLY A 188 -14.06 -10.12 -2.93
C GLY A 188 -14.44 -10.99 -1.73
N GLY A 189 -13.67 -12.04 -1.49
CA GLY A 189 -13.87 -12.96 -0.36
C GLY A 189 -12.81 -12.79 0.72
N ARG A 190 -12.64 -13.85 1.51
CA ARG A 190 -11.59 -13.95 2.52
C ARG A 190 -10.22 -13.66 1.94
N PHE A 191 -9.34 -13.10 2.76
CA PHE A 191 -7.95 -12.80 2.41
C PHE A 191 -7.79 -11.68 1.35
N THR A 192 -8.77 -10.81 1.22
CA THR A 192 -8.61 -9.60 0.41
C THR A 192 -7.58 -8.68 1.07
N HIS A 193 -6.59 -8.26 0.29
CA HIS A 193 -5.51 -7.38 0.69
C HIS A 193 -5.71 -5.97 0.15
N GLY A 194 -5.17 -4.98 0.87
CA GLY A 194 -5.23 -3.57 0.49
C GLY A 194 -6.55 -2.93 0.90
N LEU A 195 -6.52 -2.25 2.05
CA LEU A 195 -7.61 -1.40 2.53
C LEU A 195 -7.01 -0.24 3.31
N GLY A 196 -7.64 0.91 3.21
CA GLY A 196 -7.26 2.09 3.96
C GLY A 196 -8.37 3.12 3.99
N VAL A 197 -8.14 4.19 4.75
CA VAL A 197 -9.05 5.33 4.85
C VAL A 197 -8.29 6.63 4.80
N GLY A 198 -8.92 7.68 4.27
CA GLY A 198 -8.37 9.03 4.23
C GLY A 198 -9.19 9.92 3.30
N ASP A 199 -9.05 11.21 3.45
CA ASP A 199 -9.69 12.20 2.58
C ASP A 199 -8.92 12.28 1.25
N VAL A 200 -9.34 11.49 0.26
CA VAL A 200 -8.63 11.37 -1.03
C VAL A 200 -8.88 12.58 -1.91
N ASP A 201 -10.07 13.14 -1.89
CA ASP A 201 -10.40 14.24 -2.79
C ASP A 201 -10.28 15.63 -2.16
N GLY A 202 -9.93 15.71 -0.87
CA GLY A 202 -9.70 16.94 -0.15
C GLY A 202 -10.99 17.68 0.23
N ASP A 203 -12.12 16.94 0.36
CA ASP A 203 -13.41 17.54 0.68
C ASP A 203 -13.73 17.55 2.20
N GLY A 204 -12.79 17.05 3.01
CA GLY A 204 -12.88 17.00 4.47
C GLY A 204 -13.61 15.80 5.04
N ARG A 205 -14.02 14.85 4.20
CA ARG A 205 -14.63 13.58 4.59
C ARG A 205 -13.69 12.42 4.35
N ILE A 206 -13.82 11.36 5.15
CA ILE A 206 -12.91 10.21 5.08
C ILE A 206 -13.46 9.19 4.07
N ASP A 207 -12.73 8.99 2.99
CA ASP A 207 -13.01 8.00 1.97
C ASP A 207 -12.46 6.62 2.37
N LEU A 208 -12.96 5.55 1.73
CA LEU A 208 -12.39 4.21 1.85
C LEU A 208 -11.61 3.86 0.59
N LEU A 209 -10.36 3.42 0.76
CA LEU A 209 -9.49 2.96 -0.32
C LEU A 209 -9.40 1.45 -0.34
N GLU A 210 -9.33 0.89 -1.56
CA GLU A 210 -9.02 -0.51 -1.79
C GLU A 210 -8.14 -0.65 -3.06
N LYS A 211 -7.59 -1.84 -3.30
CA LYS A 211 -6.58 -2.07 -4.36
C LYS A 211 -6.99 -1.65 -5.78
N THR A 212 -8.30 -1.54 -6.08
CA THR A 212 -8.82 -1.19 -7.41
C THR A 212 -9.46 0.20 -7.47
N GLY A 213 -9.34 1.00 -6.42
CA GLY A 213 -9.85 2.36 -6.38
C GLY A 213 -10.14 2.88 -4.99
N TRP A 214 -11.03 3.84 -4.93
CA TRP A 214 -11.49 4.40 -3.67
C TRP A 214 -12.99 4.71 -3.75
N TRP A 215 -13.64 4.71 -2.59
CA TRP A 215 -15.06 4.95 -2.43
C TRP A 215 -15.25 6.29 -1.74
N LYS A 216 -15.82 7.25 -2.48
CA LYS A 216 -16.02 8.61 -1.99
C LYS A 216 -17.15 8.65 -0.96
N GLN A 217 -16.85 9.20 0.21
CA GLN A 217 -17.87 9.42 1.23
C GLN A 217 -18.91 10.46 0.77
N PRO A 218 -20.21 10.16 0.80
CA PRO A 218 -21.25 11.10 0.44
C PRO A 218 -21.39 12.22 1.49
N GLY A 219 -22.02 13.32 1.12
CA GLY A 219 -22.25 14.47 2.01
C GLY A 219 -23.18 14.21 3.20
N SER A 220 -23.92 13.09 3.22
CA SER A 220 -24.71 12.58 4.35
C SER A 220 -24.62 11.07 4.37
N LEU A 221 -24.50 10.50 5.56
CA LEU A 221 -24.57 9.06 5.82
C LEU A 221 -25.98 8.58 6.17
N ASP A 222 -26.98 9.49 6.18
CA ASP A 222 -28.37 9.15 6.48
C ASP A 222 -28.93 8.11 5.51
N GLY A 223 -29.53 7.06 6.05
CA GLY A 223 -30.10 5.98 5.25
C GLY A 223 -29.07 5.00 4.69
N ASN A 224 -27.82 5.05 5.15
CA ASN A 224 -26.74 4.14 4.77
C ASN A 224 -26.55 4.05 3.24
N PRO A 225 -26.21 5.17 2.56
CA PRO A 225 -26.07 5.18 1.11
C PRO A 225 -24.89 4.33 0.64
N VAL A 226 -25.00 3.74 -0.56
CA VAL A 226 -23.84 3.17 -1.27
C VAL A 226 -22.98 4.34 -1.76
N TRP A 227 -21.68 4.26 -1.51
CA TRP A 227 -20.73 5.31 -1.89
C TRP A 227 -20.35 5.24 -3.38
N GLU A 228 -19.90 6.34 -3.93
CA GLU A 228 -19.45 6.40 -5.32
C GLU A 228 -18.04 5.83 -5.45
N LYS A 229 -17.86 4.83 -6.32
CA LYS A 229 -16.54 4.26 -6.61
C LYS A 229 -15.80 5.06 -7.67
N HIS A 230 -14.57 5.43 -7.35
CA HIS A 230 -13.59 6.02 -8.26
C HIS A 230 -12.52 4.97 -8.58
N PRO A 231 -12.53 4.36 -9.76
CA PRO A 231 -11.62 3.28 -10.09
C PRO A 231 -10.20 3.79 -10.34
N PHE A 232 -9.23 3.16 -9.68
CA PHE A 232 -7.81 3.30 -9.94
C PHE A 232 -7.06 2.06 -9.45
N ALA A 233 -6.13 1.56 -10.25
CA ALA A 233 -5.40 0.35 -9.91
C ALA A 233 -4.15 0.66 -9.07
N PHE A 234 -4.30 0.68 -7.77
CA PHE A 234 -3.19 0.88 -6.84
C PHE A 234 -2.29 -0.36 -6.74
N SER A 235 -2.88 -1.56 -6.74
CA SER A 235 -2.09 -2.79 -6.66
C SER A 235 -2.86 -3.97 -7.28
N GLY A 236 -2.16 -4.96 -7.81
CA GLY A 236 -2.76 -6.15 -8.44
C GLY A 236 -3.34 -7.12 -7.43
N PRO A 237 -2.51 -7.95 -6.77
CA PRO A 237 -3.00 -8.92 -5.78
C PRO A 237 -3.50 -8.26 -4.49
N GLY A 238 -3.06 -7.04 -4.22
CA GLY A 238 -3.31 -6.28 -3.02
C GLY A 238 -2.09 -6.25 -2.10
N GLY A 239 -1.91 -5.11 -1.48
CA GLY A 239 -0.82 -4.84 -0.56
C GLY A 239 -1.26 -4.89 0.91
N ALA A 240 -0.56 -4.12 1.73
CA ALA A 240 -0.86 -3.89 3.13
C ALA A 240 -1.97 -2.82 3.29
N GLN A 241 -1.89 -2.05 4.35
CA GLN A 241 -2.69 -0.84 4.54
C GLN A 241 -2.45 0.13 3.38
N MET A 242 -3.46 0.94 3.09
CA MET A 242 -3.38 2.04 2.15
C MET A 242 -3.42 3.35 2.94
N LEU A 243 -2.38 4.15 2.83
CA LEU A 243 -2.17 5.34 3.64
C LEU A 243 -2.39 6.58 2.78
N VAL A 244 -3.07 7.60 3.32
CA VAL A 244 -3.36 8.85 2.62
C VAL A 244 -2.65 9.99 3.34
N THR A 245 -1.82 10.74 2.62
CA THR A 245 -1.13 11.92 3.11
C THR A 245 -0.61 12.76 1.94
N ASP A 246 -0.45 14.06 2.13
CA ASP A 246 0.27 14.92 1.18
C ASP A 246 1.78 14.66 1.31
N VAL A 247 2.34 13.86 0.41
CA VAL A 247 3.75 13.45 0.45
C VAL A 247 4.66 14.58 -0.02
N ASP A 248 4.35 15.25 -1.13
CA ASP A 248 5.24 16.21 -1.77
C ASP A 248 4.99 17.68 -1.36
N GLY A 249 3.95 17.93 -0.57
CA GLY A 249 3.64 19.26 -0.06
C GLY A 249 2.88 20.14 -1.06
N ASP A 250 2.26 19.54 -2.08
CA ASP A 250 1.51 20.31 -3.08
C ASP A 250 0.05 20.57 -2.65
N GLY A 251 -0.35 20.08 -1.48
CA GLY A 251 -1.68 20.24 -0.89
C GLY A 251 -2.71 19.23 -1.40
N LEU A 252 -2.30 18.24 -2.19
CA LEU A 252 -3.16 17.15 -2.65
C LEU A 252 -2.85 15.86 -1.86
N PRO A 253 -3.87 15.13 -1.42
CA PRO A 253 -3.66 13.85 -0.72
C PRO A 253 -3.14 12.77 -1.67
N ASP A 254 -1.99 12.21 -1.36
CA ASP A 254 -1.36 11.11 -2.08
C ASP A 254 -1.69 9.77 -1.41
N VAL A 255 -1.38 8.65 -2.08
CA VAL A 255 -1.62 7.29 -1.57
C VAL A 255 -0.31 6.52 -1.50
N ILE A 256 -0.03 5.89 -0.35
CA ILE A 256 1.10 4.97 -0.18
C ILE A 256 0.55 3.57 0.09
N THR A 257 1.05 2.57 -0.62
CA THR A 257 0.71 1.16 -0.36
C THR A 257 1.79 0.21 -0.87
N SER A 258 1.78 -1.02 -0.37
CA SER A 258 2.57 -2.08 -0.99
C SER A 258 1.84 -2.70 -2.18
N LEU A 259 2.60 -3.15 -3.19
CA LEU A 259 2.03 -3.71 -4.42
C LEU A 259 1.57 -5.15 -4.24
N GLU A 260 2.25 -5.88 -3.36
CA GLU A 260 2.05 -7.30 -3.16
C GLU A 260 2.42 -7.68 -1.72
N ALA A 261 1.42 -7.95 -0.88
CA ALA A 261 1.61 -8.22 0.55
C ALA A 261 2.54 -9.40 0.84
N HIS A 262 2.57 -10.39 -0.06
CA HIS A 262 3.41 -11.59 0.04
C HIS A 262 4.61 -11.59 -0.92
N GLY A 263 4.75 -10.55 -1.72
CA GLY A 263 5.78 -10.40 -2.74
C GLY A 263 6.68 -9.20 -2.49
N TYR A 264 6.69 -8.27 -3.43
CA TYR A 264 7.58 -7.12 -3.45
C TYR A 264 6.83 -5.83 -3.78
N GLY A 265 7.45 -4.71 -3.43
CA GLY A 265 7.09 -3.41 -3.92
C GLY A 265 6.34 -2.56 -2.92
N ILE A 266 6.80 -1.32 -2.74
CA ILE A 266 6.12 -0.24 -2.04
C ILE A 266 6.14 0.95 -2.95
N VAL A 267 4.99 1.59 -3.13
CA VAL A 267 4.80 2.70 -4.06
C VAL A 267 4.07 3.83 -3.37
N TRP A 268 4.52 5.03 -3.63
CA TRP A 268 3.80 6.26 -3.41
C TRP A 268 3.14 6.68 -4.73
N TYR A 269 1.85 6.96 -4.69
CA TYR A 269 1.03 7.42 -5.80
C TYR A 269 0.75 8.90 -5.62
N ARG A 270 1.51 9.75 -6.33
CA ARG A 270 1.31 11.18 -6.35
C ARG A 270 -0.02 11.52 -6.99
N GLN A 271 -0.85 12.29 -6.30
CA GLN A 271 -2.12 12.72 -6.85
C GLN A 271 -1.93 13.79 -7.93
N LEU A 272 -2.71 13.67 -9.00
CA LEU A 272 -2.76 14.64 -10.10
C LEU A 272 -4.19 15.12 -10.29
N ARG A 273 -4.38 16.44 -10.41
CA ARG A 273 -5.68 17.04 -10.73
C ARG A 273 -5.76 17.40 -12.21
N MET A 274 -6.76 16.85 -12.90
CA MET A 274 -7.06 17.10 -14.31
C MET A 274 -8.49 17.62 -14.44
N GLY A 275 -8.70 18.90 -14.11
CA GLY A 275 -10.03 19.48 -13.89
C GLY A 275 -10.69 18.83 -12.68
N ASP A 276 -11.89 18.27 -12.84
CA ASP A 276 -12.61 17.56 -11.77
C ASP A 276 -12.17 16.11 -11.56
N ARG A 277 -11.20 15.63 -12.35
CA ARG A 277 -10.71 14.25 -12.27
C ARG A 277 -9.47 14.15 -11.39
N ILE A 278 -9.42 13.08 -10.59
CA ILE A 278 -8.26 12.65 -9.81
C ILE A 278 -7.58 11.52 -10.57
N GLY A 279 -6.28 11.65 -10.78
CA GLY A 279 -5.40 10.60 -11.27
C GLY A 279 -4.22 10.45 -10.35
N PHE A 280 -3.37 9.44 -10.58
CA PHE A 280 -2.21 9.18 -9.74
C PHE A 280 -1.00 8.79 -10.58
N GLU A 281 0.18 9.30 -10.21
CA GLU A 281 1.47 8.96 -10.78
C GLU A 281 2.26 8.11 -9.79
N PRO A 282 2.68 6.87 -10.17
CA PRO A 282 3.40 6.00 -9.25
C PRO A 282 4.87 6.38 -9.11
N HIS A 283 5.37 6.41 -7.87
CA HIS A 283 6.77 6.56 -7.50
C HIS A 283 7.21 5.39 -6.62
N VAL A 284 8.21 4.63 -7.05
CA VAL A 284 8.69 3.45 -6.31
C VAL A 284 9.50 3.90 -5.08
N ILE A 285 9.13 3.38 -3.91
CA ILE A 285 9.89 3.50 -2.66
C ILE A 285 10.80 2.29 -2.51
N VAL A 286 10.23 1.08 -2.60
CA VAL A 286 10.96 -0.19 -2.57
C VAL A 286 10.54 -1.02 -3.78
N GLY A 287 11.49 -1.41 -4.60
CA GLY A 287 11.26 -2.23 -5.80
C GLY A 287 11.47 -3.72 -5.57
N LYS A 288 11.53 -4.47 -6.66
CA LYS A 288 11.79 -5.92 -6.65
C LYS A 288 13.29 -6.25 -6.67
N GLN A 289 14.09 -5.35 -7.19
CA GLN A 289 15.54 -5.49 -7.30
C GLN A 289 16.19 -4.19 -6.80
N PRO A 290 17.45 -4.23 -6.34
CA PRO A 290 18.15 -3.03 -5.89
C PRO A 290 18.16 -1.90 -6.94
N ALA A 291 18.23 -2.22 -8.22
CA ALA A 291 18.18 -1.24 -9.31
C ALA A 291 16.82 -0.56 -9.50
N ASP A 292 15.76 -1.14 -8.94
CA ASP A 292 14.40 -0.59 -9.00
C ASP A 292 14.08 0.28 -7.77
N SER A 293 14.93 0.27 -6.76
CA SER A 293 14.77 1.04 -5.51
C SER A 293 15.70 2.25 -5.52
N PRO A 294 15.22 3.45 -5.17
CA PRO A 294 16.06 4.67 -5.18
C PRO A 294 17.33 4.57 -4.35
N TYR A 295 17.28 3.83 -3.25
CA TYR A 295 18.41 3.63 -2.32
C TYR A 295 18.92 2.19 -2.30
N GLY A 296 18.49 1.33 -3.25
CA GLY A 296 18.95 -0.04 -3.37
C GLY A 296 18.40 -1.01 -2.30
N VAL A 297 17.54 -0.54 -1.40
CA VAL A 297 16.90 -1.39 -0.38
C VAL A 297 15.82 -2.24 -1.03
N VAL A 298 15.86 -3.56 -0.74
CA VAL A 298 14.85 -4.53 -1.18
C VAL A 298 14.56 -5.49 -0.03
N PHE A 299 13.30 -5.75 0.20
CA PHE A 299 12.81 -6.84 1.05
C PHE A 299 11.46 -7.32 0.53
N THR A 300 11.04 -8.48 1.00
CA THR A 300 9.79 -9.12 0.59
C THR A 300 8.74 -9.02 1.68
N GLN A 301 7.50 -9.34 1.33
CA GLN A 301 6.38 -9.43 2.26
C GLN A 301 6.14 -8.12 3.05
N PRO A 302 6.03 -6.95 2.36
CA PRO A 302 5.68 -5.69 3.00
C PRO A 302 4.18 -5.68 3.36
N HIS A 303 3.82 -6.46 4.38
CA HIS A 303 2.44 -6.82 4.73
C HIS A 303 1.77 -5.83 5.69
N ALA A 304 2.53 -4.93 6.26
CA ALA A 304 2.03 -3.90 7.16
C ALA A 304 2.80 -2.60 6.99
N MET A 305 2.14 -1.47 7.19
CA MET A 305 2.75 -0.15 7.14
C MET A 305 1.94 0.88 7.92
N THR A 306 2.64 1.87 8.45
CA THR A 306 2.03 3.01 9.14
C THR A 306 2.83 4.29 8.90
N LEU A 307 2.22 5.44 9.18
CA LEU A 307 2.88 6.75 9.11
C LEU A 307 3.08 7.31 10.52
N ALA A 308 4.27 7.88 10.76
CA ALA A 308 4.56 8.59 12.00
C ALA A 308 5.72 9.59 11.76
N ASP A 309 5.70 10.71 12.46
CA ASP A 309 6.83 11.65 12.47
C ASP A 309 7.93 11.09 13.41
N ILE A 310 8.79 10.25 12.84
CA ILE A 310 9.83 9.52 13.61
C ILE A 310 10.94 10.47 14.06
N ASN A 311 11.33 11.40 13.20
CA ASN A 311 12.44 12.31 13.45
C ASN A 311 12.00 13.66 14.06
N GLY A 312 10.68 13.94 14.13
CA GLY A 312 10.07 15.16 14.69
C GLY A 312 10.26 16.40 13.83
N ASP A 313 10.34 16.21 12.52
CA ASP A 313 10.42 17.32 11.55
C ASP A 313 9.04 17.80 11.07
N GLY A 314 7.97 17.17 11.54
CA GLY A 314 6.59 17.47 11.19
C GLY A 314 6.11 16.80 9.90
N LEU A 315 6.91 15.93 9.28
CA LEU A 315 6.52 15.14 8.11
C LEU A 315 6.20 13.70 8.51
N PRO A 316 5.23 13.05 7.83
CA PRO A 316 4.88 11.66 8.13
C PRO A 316 5.84 10.69 7.45
N ASP A 317 6.75 10.11 8.23
CA ASP A 317 7.64 9.05 7.77
C ASP A 317 6.89 7.73 7.64
N LEU A 318 7.37 6.85 6.73
CA LEU A 318 6.78 5.53 6.53
C LEU A 318 7.52 4.48 7.37
N VAL A 319 6.78 3.74 8.19
CA VAL A 319 7.30 2.59 8.95
C VAL A 319 6.75 1.30 8.36
N THR A 320 7.62 0.35 8.02
CA THR A 320 7.26 -0.94 7.45
C THR A 320 8.43 -1.93 7.54
N GLY A 321 8.28 -3.12 6.98
CA GLY A 321 9.33 -4.13 6.97
C GLY A 321 8.89 -5.44 6.31
N LYS A 322 9.62 -6.51 6.59
CA LYS A 322 9.31 -7.85 6.12
C LYS A 322 8.49 -8.61 7.13
N ARG A 323 7.31 -9.12 6.73
CA ARG A 323 6.54 -10.06 7.55
C ARG A 323 7.32 -11.37 7.76
N TRP A 324 7.39 -11.86 8.99
CA TRP A 324 7.93 -13.15 9.34
C TRP A 324 6.83 -14.18 9.59
N TRP A 325 6.67 -15.09 8.76
CA TRP A 325 6.30 -15.17 7.33
C TRP A 325 4.80 -15.50 7.25
N ALA A 326 4.12 -15.15 6.15
CA ALA A 326 2.71 -15.47 6.04
C ALA A 326 2.46 -16.98 5.87
N HIS A 327 3.07 -17.60 4.87
CA HIS A 327 2.79 -18.99 4.46
C HIS A 327 3.92 -19.96 4.82
N GLY A 328 4.66 -19.70 5.90
CA GLY A 328 5.71 -20.58 6.37
C GLY A 328 7.02 -20.48 5.57
N PRO A 329 7.99 -21.37 5.85
CA PRO A 329 9.37 -21.22 5.37
C PRO A 329 9.57 -21.53 3.88
N LYS A 330 8.51 -21.84 3.14
CA LYS A 330 8.57 -22.19 1.70
C LYS A 330 7.43 -21.57 0.89
N GLY A 331 6.54 -20.82 1.51
CA GLY A 331 5.29 -20.40 0.89
C GLY A 331 5.34 -19.06 0.16
N ASP A 332 6.22 -18.15 0.58
CA ASP A 332 6.29 -16.78 0.07
C ASP A 332 7.64 -16.49 -0.59
N ALA A 333 7.76 -15.29 -1.18
CA ALA A 333 9.03 -14.84 -1.74
C ALA A 333 10.07 -14.67 -0.62
N GLU A 334 11.25 -15.26 -0.82
CA GLU A 334 12.41 -15.18 0.09
C GLU A 334 12.05 -15.32 1.59
N PRO A 335 11.37 -16.38 2.00
CA PRO A 335 10.81 -16.48 3.34
C PRO A 335 11.88 -16.41 4.44
N ASN A 336 13.11 -16.89 4.14
CA ASN A 336 14.24 -16.95 5.08
C ASN A 336 15.20 -15.76 4.97
N ALA A 337 14.90 -14.75 4.15
CA ALA A 337 15.65 -13.50 4.14
C ALA A 337 15.50 -12.76 5.48
N PRO A 338 16.44 -11.86 5.85
CA PRO A 338 16.37 -11.11 7.10
C PRO A 338 15.01 -10.48 7.36
N ALA A 339 14.50 -10.65 8.58
CA ALA A 339 13.23 -10.09 9.02
C ALA A 339 13.44 -8.63 9.43
N VAL A 340 13.46 -7.75 8.45
CA VAL A 340 13.80 -6.34 8.61
C VAL A 340 12.61 -5.51 9.06
N VAL A 341 12.92 -4.47 9.84
CA VAL A 341 12.06 -3.30 10.11
C VAL A 341 12.82 -2.08 9.66
N TYR A 342 12.18 -1.25 8.87
CA TYR A 342 12.68 0.04 8.40
C TYR A 342 11.73 1.16 8.80
N TRP A 343 12.27 2.34 8.99
CA TRP A 343 11.56 3.58 8.77
C TRP A 343 12.17 4.30 7.58
N PHE A 344 11.32 4.97 6.81
CA PHE A 344 11.70 5.71 5.62
C PHE A 344 11.41 7.18 5.87
N GLU A 345 12.47 7.96 6.05
CA GLU A 345 12.39 9.39 6.27
C GLU A 345 11.83 10.10 5.04
N LEU A 346 10.72 10.78 5.20
CA LEU A 346 10.16 11.61 4.14
C LEU A 346 10.93 12.91 4.04
N ARG A 347 11.48 13.19 2.87
CA ARG A 347 12.04 14.49 2.53
C ARG A 347 11.38 15.09 1.32
N ARG A 348 10.91 16.32 1.47
CA ARG A 348 10.39 17.14 0.38
C ARG A 348 11.52 17.90 -0.30
N ARG A 349 11.42 18.05 -1.61
CA ARG A 349 12.38 18.84 -2.39
C ARG A 349 12.25 20.33 -2.04
N GLY A 350 13.38 20.97 -1.78
CA GLY A 350 13.46 22.40 -1.54
C GLY A 350 13.21 23.22 -2.82
N GLU A 351 12.86 24.49 -2.64
CA GLU A 351 12.66 25.43 -3.75
C GLU A 351 13.94 25.60 -4.56
N GLY A 352 13.87 25.43 -5.88
CA GLY A 352 15.00 25.52 -6.81
C GLY A 352 15.87 24.26 -6.93
N GLU A 353 15.61 23.22 -6.18
CA GLU A 353 16.30 21.93 -6.31
C GLU A 353 15.79 21.13 -7.53
N GLN A 354 16.68 20.29 -8.07
CA GLN A 354 16.36 19.37 -9.17
C GLN A 354 16.06 17.98 -8.60
N GLY A 355 15.16 17.22 -9.24
CA GLY A 355 14.84 15.85 -8.87
C GLY A 355 13.36 15.60 -8.60
N PRO A 356 12.97 14.45 -8.00
CA PRO A 356 11.59 14.16 -7.65
C PRO A 356 11.08 15.13 -6.56
N PRO A 357 9.76 15.35 -6.48
CA PRO A 357 9.20 16.31 -5.53
C PRO A 357 9.39 15.89 -4.06
N ALA A 358 9.46 14.58 -3.81
CA ALA A 358 9.75 14.01 -2.49
C ALA A 358 10.53 12.70 -2.62
N VAL A 359 11.19 12.28 -1.55
CA VAL A 359 11.92 11.00 -1.44
C VAL A 359 11.68 10.37 -0.08
N PHE A 360 11.77 9.05 -0.03
CA PHE A 360 11.70 8.24 1.18
C PHE A 360 13.08 7.60 1.42
N ILE A 361 13.82 8.08 2.41
CA ILE A 361 15.17 7.65 2.74
C ILE A 361 15.11 6.50 3.75
N PRO A 362 15.60 5.29 3.40
CA PRO A 362 15.50 4.12 4.28
C PRO A 362 16.49 4.18 5.44
N HIS A 363 16.01 3.91 6.63
CA HIS A 363 16.81 3.70 7.84
C HIS A 363 16.45 2.36 8.46
N LEU A 364 17.45 1.48 8.60
CA LEU A 364 17.24 0.18 9.23
C LEU A 364 17.05 0.35 10.74
N VAL A 365 15.95 -0.18 11.25
CA VAL A 365 15.64 -0.24 12.68
C VAL A 365 16.18 -1.53 13.28
N HIS A 366 15.81 -2.67 12.66
CA HIS A 366 16.24 -3.99 13.09
C HIS A 366 16.18 -4.99 11.93
N ASP A 367 17.03 -6.02 11.94
CA ASP A 367 17.15 -7.00 10.85
C ASP A 367 16.72 -8.43 11.22
N ASP A 368 16.18 -8.62 12.42
CA ASP A 368 15.80 -9.95 12.92
C ASP A 368 14.45 -10.00 13.68
N SER A 369 13.70 -8.91 13.82
CA SER A 369 12.34 -8.91 14.39
C SER A 369 11.27 -9.08 13.33
N GLY A 370 11.37 -8.37 12.23
CA GLY A 370 10.33 -8.29 11.21
C GLY A 370 9.07 -7.57 11.68
N ILE A 371 8.07 -7.55 10.81
CA ILE A 371 6.72 -7.07 11.12
C ILE A 371 5.72 -8.25 11.12
N GLY A 372 4.48 -7.99 11.53
CA GLY A 372 3.37 -8.93 11.42
C GLY A 372 2.37 -8.56 10.33
N THR A 373 1.09 -8.72 10.62
CA THR A 373 0.00 -8.18 9.80
C THR A 373 -0.27 -6.71 10.10
N ASP A 374 0.29 -6.25 11.23
CA ASP A 374 0.23 -4.87 11.68
C ASP A 374 1.62 -4.40 12.15
N VAL A 375 1.86 -3.10 12.06
CA VAL A 375 2.98 -2.38 12.64
C VAL A 375 2.46 -1.05 13.16
N GLN A 376 2.72 -0.76 14.42
CA GLN A 376 2.23 0.45 15.06
C GLN A 376 3.35 1.28 15.66
N THR A 377 3.06 2.54 15.88
CA THR A 377 3.98 3.49 16.51
C THR A 377 3.28 4.18 17.68
N HIS A 378 4.01 4.36 18.78
CA HIS A 378 3.54 5.07 19.95
C HIS A 378 4.72 5.59 20.77
N ASP A 379 4.58 6.73 21.42
CA ASP A 379 5.59 7.22 22.36
C ASP A 379 5.55 6.37 23.64
N LEU A 380 6.34 5.30 23.68
CA LEU A 380 6.43 4.36 24.80
C LEU A 380 7.31 4.89 25.94
N THR A 381 8.13 5.88 25.66
CA THR A 381 9.12 6.41 26.62
C THR A 381 8.75 7.76 27.19
N GLY A 382 7.71 8.43 26.66
CA GLY A 382 7.27 9.75 27.08
C GLY A 382 8.23 10.87 26.65
N ASN A 383 9.02 10.63 25.60
CA ASN A 383 10.01 11.59 25.11
C ASN A 383 9.49 12.47 23.95
N GLY A 384 8.21 12.32 23.57
CA GLY A 384 7.58 13.04 22.48
C GLY A 384 7.91 12.49 21.08
N ARG A 385 8.55 11.33 20.99
CA ARG A 385 8.92 10.65 19.75
C ARG A 385 8.27 9.27 19.67
N PRO A 386 7.75 8.84 18.51
CA PRO A 386 7.14 7.54 18.39
C PRO A 386 8.19 6.41 18.34
N ASP A 387 8.01 5.41 19.19
CA ASP A 387 8.68 4.12 19.14
C ASP A 387 7.90 3.16 18.24
N ILE A 388 8.49 2.04 17.80
CA ILE A 388 7.85 1.07 16.90
C ILE A 388 7.50 -0.20 17.65
N ILE A 389 6.31 -0.72 17.40
CA ILE A 389 5.74 -1.90 18.07
C ILE A 389 5.39 -2.93 17.00
N VAL A 390 5.84 -4.15 17.16
CA VAL A 390 5.53 -5.26 16.25
C VAL A 390 5.17 -6.54 17.03
N GLY A 391 4.13 -7.23 16.56
CA GLY A 391 3.78 -8.57 16.97
C GLY A 391 3.79 -9.49 15.74
N ASN A 392 4.43 -10.65 15.85
CA ASN A 392 4.48 -11.62 14.75
C ASN A 392 4.78 -13.04 15.28
N LYS A 393 5.03 -13.99 14.37
CA LYS A 393 5.32 -15.39 14.69
C LYS A 393 6.61 -15.61 15.49
N ARG A 394 7.44 -14.60 15.66
CA ARG A 394 8.64 -14.61 16.52
C ARG A 394 8.36 -14.03 17.92
N GLY A 395 7.17 -13.51 18.15
CA GLY A 395 6.75 -12.89 19.40
C GLY A 395 6.48 -11.40 19.29
N THR A 396 6.67 -10.69 20.38
CA THR A 396 6.39 -9.25 20.49
C THR A 396 7.67 -8.47 20.71
N PHE A 397 7.89 -7.43 19.92
CA PHE A 397 9.06 -6.56 20.02
C PHE A 397 8.65 -5.10 20.13
N ILE A 398 9.46 -4.34 20.86
CA ILE A 398 9.43 -2.88 20.83
C ILE A 398 10.80 -2.36 20.41
N HIS A 399 10.81 -1.35 19.57
CA HIS A 399 12.01 -0.65 19.14
C HIS A 399 11.90 0.78 19.67
N ARG A 400 12.65 1.06 20.73
CA ARG A 400 12.65 2.38 21.39
C ARG A 400 13.74 3.24 20.79
N GLN A 401 13.34 4.41 20.30
CA GLN A 401 14.29 5.35 19.73
C GLN A 401 14.97 6.21 20.78
N SER A 402 16.18 6.65 20.44
CA SER A 402 16.89 7.70 21.13
C SER A 402 17.74 8.49 20.16
N GLU A 403 17.82 9.78 20.37
CA GLU A 403 18.65 10.68 19.58
C GLU A 403 20.06 10.73 20.17
N GLN A 404 21.07 10.56 19.33
CA GLN A 404 22.48 10.65 19.73
C GLN A 404 23.19 11.69 18.86
N PRO A 405 24.03 12.56 19.45
CA PRO A 405 24.86 13.48 18.68
C PRO A 405 25.74 12.73 17.66
N LEU A 406 25.83 13.27 16.46
CA LEU A 406 26.80 12.75 15.46
C LEU A 406 28.23 13.01 15.94
N ALA A 407 29.11 12.02 15.78
CA ALA A 407 30.52 12.22 16.02
C ALA A 407 31.12 13.22 14.99
N ALA A 408 32.12 13.96 15.39
CA ALA A 408 32.77 14.93 14.49
C ALA A 408 33.27 14.25 13.21
N GLY A 409 32.71 14.61 12.06
CA GLY A 409 33.00 14.01 10.75
C GLY A 409 32.13 12.80 10.36
N GLU A 410 31.25 12.35 11.21
CA GLU A 410 30.21 11.38 10.88
C GLU A 410 29.10 12.11 10.09
N ALA A 411 28.90 11.72 8.85
CA ALA A 411 27.74 12.14 8.08
C ALA A 411 26.74 10.97 8.06
N ASN A 412 25.47 11.26 8.24
CA ASN A 412 24.42 10.28 7.99
C ASN A 412 24.33 10.07 6.47
N ARG A 413 25.27 9.25 5.93
CA ARG A 413 25.39 9.03 4.49
C ARG A 413 24.57 7.83 4.08
N ILE A 414 23.32 8.07 3.75
CA ILE A 414 22.62 7.22 2.79
C ILE A 414 22.77 7.94 1.45
N GLU A 415 23.68 7.48 0.61
CA GLU A 415 23.83 8.05 -0.72
C GLU A 415 22.70 7.49 -1.61
N PRO A 416 21.96 8.35 -2.33
CA PRO A 416 21.01 7.88 -3.32
C PRO A 416 21.73 6.99 -4.33
N VAL A 417 21.07 5.90 -4.74
CA VAL A 417 21.61 5.10 -5.86
C VAL A 417 21.77 6.02 -7.07
N ALA A 418 22.93 6.00 -7.69
CA ALA A 418 23.40 6.92 -8.72
C ALA A 418 22.61 6.96 -10.03
N ASN A 419 21.34 6.59 -10.04
CA ASN A 419 20.44 6.65 -11.18
C ASN A 419 18.99 6.81 -10.74
N TRP A 420 18.69 7.80 -9.88
CA TRP A 420 17.33 8.13 -9.50
C TRP A 420 16.39 8.32 -10.71
N ASP A 421 16.86 9.01 -11.78
CA ASP A 421 16.09 9.20 -13.01
C ASP A 421 15.85 7.92 -13.82
N SER A 422 16.63 6.85 -13.60
CA SER A 422 16.37 5.55 -14.20
C SER A 422 15.43 4.67 -13.37
N ALA A 423 15.13 5.08 -12.14
CA ALA A 423 14.08 4.50 -11.29
C ALA A 423 12.67 4.99 -11.66
N LYS A 424 12.49 5.66 -12.80
CA LYS A 424 11.16 5.75 -13.42
C LYS A 424 10.61 4.34 -13.50
N PRO A 425 9.38 4.10 -13.04
CA PRO A 425 8.85 2.75 -12.92
C PRO A 425 8.98 2.04 -14.26
N LYS A 426 9.96 1.14 -14.35
CA LYS A 426 10.04 0.21 -15.46
C LYS A 426 8.87 -0.73 -15.32
N LYS A 427 7.72 -0.31 -15.85
CA LYS A 427 6.46 -1.04 -15.90
C LYS A 427 6.02 -1.60 -14.54
N MET A 428 4.93 -1.06 -14.03
CA MET A 428 4.15 -1.71 -12.98
C MET A 428 4.05 -3.21 -13.23
N PRO A 429 4.22 -4.08 -12.20
CA PRO A 429 3.92 -5.48 -12.37
C PRO A 429 2.53 -5.62 -12.96
N ARG A 430 2.39 -6.41 -14.01
CA ARG A 430 1.10 -6.74 -14.59
C ARG A 430 0.32 -7.63 -13.61
N GLY A 431 -0.18 -7.07 -12.54
CA GLY A 431 -1.39 -7.57 -11.92
C GLY A 431 -2.51 -7.23 -12.88
N GLY A 432 -3.35 -8.19 -13.22
CA GLY A 432 -4.44 -7.97 -14.18
C GLY A 432 -5.38 -6.90 -13.67
N VAL A 433 -5.08 -5.67 -14.02
CA VAL A 433 -5.97 -4.55 -13.83
C VAL A 433 -6.87 -4.55 -15.04
N GLU A 434 -8.13 -4.82 -14.82
CA GLU A 434 -9.13 -4.86 -15.90
C GLU A 434 -9.20 -3.52 -16.64
N PHE A 435 -8.78 -2.44 -15.99
CA PHE A 435 -8.65 -1.10 -16.56
C PHE A 435 -7.43 -0.40 -15.96
N GLY A 436 -6.28 -0.55 -16.57
CA GLY A 436 -5.06 0.16 -16.19
C GLY A 436 -5.05 1.58 -16.72
N GLY A 437 -5.89 2.48 -16.22
CA GLY A 437 -5.81 3.86 -16.64
C GLY A 437 -7.14 4.50 -17.05
N LEU A 438 -7.02 5.59 -17.76
CA LEU A 438 -8.14 6.39 -18.27
C LEU A 438 -8.94 5.61 -19.33
N THR A 439 -10.23 5.92 -19.47
CA THR A 439 -10.97 5.46 -20.64
C THR A 439 -10.31 6.01 -21.92
N PRO A 440 -10.52 5.38 -23.09
CA PRO A 440 -9.92 5.85 -24.34
C PRO A 440 -10.16 7.34 -24.62
N GLU A 441 -11.36 7.81 -24.34
CA GLU A 441 -11.73 9.22 -24.49
C GLU A 441 -10.99 10.10 -23.47
N ALA A 442 -10.92 9.64 -22.22
CA ALA A 442 -10.21 10.36 -21.18
C ALA A 442 -8.70 10.40 -21.44
N ALA A 443 -8.11 9.32 -21.98
CA ALA A 443 -6.71 9.29 -22.39
C ALA A 443 -6.44 10.30 -23.53
N ARG A 444 -7.33 10.37 -24.54
CA ARG A 444 -7.26 11.38 -25.60
C ARG A 444 -7.31 12.80 -25.05
N ASP A 445 -8.27 13.07 -24.16
CA ASP A 445 -8.52 14.40 -23.62
C ASP A 445 -7.40 14.88 -22.67
N ALA A 446 -6.66 13.93 -22.07
CA ALA A 446 -5.52 14.21 -21.21
C ALA A 446 -4.21 14.51 -21.97
N MET A 447 -4.15 14.27 -23.29
CA MET A 447 -2.94 14.52 -24.07
C MET A 447 -2.75 16.01 -24.32
N THR A 448 -1.54 16.50 -24.05
CA THR A 448 -1.14 17.89 -24.37
C THR A 448 -0.39 17.91 -25.69
N VAL A 449 -0.87 18.70 -26.63
CA VAL A 449 -0.24 18.88 -27.96
C VAL A 449 0.08 20.35 -28.22
N PRO A 450 1.06 20.64 -29.08
CA PRO A 450 1.37 22.03 -29.48
C PRO A 450 0.17 22.75 -30.13
N PRO A 451 0.12 24.07 -30.09
CA PRO A 451 -0.92 24.84 -30.77
C PRO A 451 -1.02 24.49 -32.27
N GLY A 452 -2.23 24.22 -32.74
CA GLY A 452 -2.51 23.84 -34.14
C GLY A 452 -2.56 22.34 -34.39
N PHE A 453 -2.35 21.52 -33.34
CA PHE A 453 -2.54 20.06 -33.38
C PHE A 453 -3.78 19.66 -32.58
N SER A 454 -4.44 18.59 -33.01
CA SER A 454 -5.52 17.91 -32.28
C SER A 454 -5.17 16.43 -32.11
N VAL A 455 -5.81 15.78 -31.12
CA VAL A 455 -5.68 14.35 -30.90
C VAL A 455 -7.03 13.70 -31.14
N ASP A 456 -7.08 12.74 -32.04
CA ASP A 456 -8.28 12.01 -32.39
C ASP A 456 -8.14 10.55 -31.99
N LEU A 457 -9.20 9.97 -31.38
CA LEU A 457 -9.25 8.58 -31.00
C LEU A 457 -9.60 7.72 -32.22
N VAL A 458 -8.62 6.99 -32.74
CA VAL A 458 -8.79 6.12 -33.91
C VAL A 458 -9.37 4.75 -33.52
N ALA A 459 -8.80 4.12 -32.52
CA ALA A 459 -9.23 2.81 -32.04
C ALA A 459 -8.78 2.59 -30.60
N ALA A 460 -9.54 1.78 -29.87
CA ALA A 460 -9.26 1.35 -28.52
C ALA A 460 -9.75 -0.10 -28.31
N GLU A 461 -9.45 -0.69 -27.17
CA GLU A 461 -10.04 -1.96 -26.78
C GLU A 461 -11.57 -1.84 -26.65
N PRO A 462 -12.34 -2.85 -27.08
CA PRO A 462 -11.91 -4.17 -27.56
C PRO A 462 -11.63 -4.25 -29.09
N ARG A 463 -11.59 -3.14 -29.79
CA ARG A 463 -11.41 -3.12 -31.23
C ARG A 463 -9.98 -3.44 -31.66
N ILE A 464 -8.99 -3.03 -30.85
CA ILE A 464 -7.59 -3.43 -30.94
C ILE A 464 -7.16 -3.97 -29.57
N HIS A 465 -6.16 -4.85 -29.52
CA HIS A 465 -5.64 -5.43 -28.30
C HIS A 465 -4.14 -5.26 -28.20
N GLN A 466 -3.68 -4.67 -27.11
CA GLN A 466 -2.25 -4.54 -26.78
C GLN A 466 -1.38 -4.22 -28.03
N PRO A 467 -1.58 -3.09 -28.69
CA PRO A 467 -0.80 -2.71 -29.87
C PRO A 467 0.66 -2.44 -29.46
N VAL A 468 1.61 -3.13 -30.09
CA VAL A 468 3.05 -2.95 -29.82
C VAL A 468 3.77 -2.19 -30.91
N ALA A 469 3.21 -2.18 -32.11
CA ALA A 469 3.69 -1.39 -33.26
C ALA A 469 2.54 -1.12 -34.23
N PHE A 470 2.67 -0.04 -34.99
CA PHE A 470 1.80 0.26 -36.14
C PHE A 470 2.56 1.02 -37.22
N THR A 471 2.07 0.93 -38.44
CA THR A 471 2.57 1.70 -39.59
C THR A 471 1.42 2.02 -40.55
N PHE A 472 1.65 2.93 -41.50
CA PHE A 472 0.68 3.27 -42.52
C PHE A 472 1.11 2.72 -43.87
N ASP A 473 0.15 2.28 -44.69
CA ASP A 473 0.41 1.97 -46.07
C ASP A 473 0.12 3.19 -46.98
N THR A 474 0.39 3.04 -48.27
CA THR A 474 0.19 4.12 -49.25
C THR A 474 -1.28 4.45 -49.50
N ALA A 475 -2.21 3.66 -49.04
CA ALA A 475 -3.65 3.93 -49.08
C ALA A 475 -4.17 4.60 -47.79
N GLY A 476 -3.28 4.91 -46.82
CA GLY A 476 -3.64 5.54 -45.56
C GLY A 476 -4.25 4.58 -44.52
N ARG A 477 -4.21 3.27 -44.77
CA ARG A 477 -4.68 2.27 -43.81
C ARG A 477 -3.64 2.09 -42.70
N ILE A 478 -4.11 1.85 -41.48
CA ILE A 478 -3.25 1.59 -40.33
C ILE A 478 -3.08 0.07 -40.16
N TRP A 479 -1.84 -0.37 -40.16
CA TRP A 479 -1.47 -1.74 -39.89
C TRP A 479 -0.96 -1.84 -38.45
N VAL A 480 -1.54 -2.71 -37.63
CA VAL A 480 -1.29 -2.80 -36.20
C VAL A 480 -0.83 -4.21 -35.85
N ALA A 481 0.25 -4.31 -35.09
CA ALA A 481 0.70 -5.55 -34.47
C ALA A 481 0.07 -5.68 -33.06
N GLU A 482 -0.82 -6.65 -32.90
CA GLU A 482 -1.45 -7.00 -31.63
C GLU A 482 -0.67 -8.14 -30.95
N ALA A 483 -0.12 -7.89 -29.75
CA ALA A 483 0.79 -8.81 -29.06
C ALA A 483 0.09 -9.56 -27.92
N HIS A 484 -0.80 -10.47 -28.22
CA HIS A 484 -1.56 -11.25 -27.24
C HIS A 484 -0.69 -12.20 -26.40
N THR A 485 0.47 -12.64 -26.91
CA THR A 485 1.39 -13.55 -26.22
C THR A 485 2.52 -12.85 -25.48
N TYR A 486 2.75 -11.55 -25.75
CA TYR A 486 3.79 -10.78 -25.07
C TYR A 486 3.52 -10.60 -23.56
N PRO A 487 4.51 -10.74 -22.65
CA PRO A 487 5.94 -10.86 -22.91
C PRO A 487 6.48 -12.30 -22.92
N ILE A 488 5.64 -13.30 -22.77
CA ILE A 488 6.07 -14.70 -22.66
C ILE A 488 5.73 -15.44 -23.95
N ARG A 489 6.74 -16.03 -24.57
CA ARG A 489 6.53 -16.87 -25.77
C ARG A 489 5.56 -18.01 -25.45
N ALA A 490 4.49 -18.14 -26.21
CA ALA A 490 3.63 -19.31 -26.17
C ALA A 490 4.35 -20.53 -26.81
N ALA A 491 3.89 -21.73 -26.48
CA ALA A 491 4.35 -22.94 -27.17
C ALA A 491 4.14 -22.80 -28.68
N ASP A 492 4.98 -23.47 -29.46
CA ASP A 492 4.83 -23.48 -30.91
C ASP A 492 3.41 -23.97 -31.26
N GLU A 493 2.79 -23.34 -32.24
CA GLU A 493 1.38 -23.52 -32.66
C GLU A 493 0.31 -22.92 -31.69
N ALA A 494 0.70 -22.37 -30.54
CA ALA A 494 -0.19 -21.70 -29.59
C ALA A 494 -0.05 -20.16 -29.62
N GLY A 495 0.60 -19.61 -30.63
CA GLY A 495 0.73 -18.16 -30.81
C GLY A 495 -0.65 -17.51 -31.02
N ALA A 496 -0.89 -16.38 -30.37
CA ALA A 496 -2.15 -15.65 -30.48
C ALA A 496 -2.00 -14.21 -31.02
N ASP A 497 -0.76 -13.82 -31.33
CA ASP A 497 -0.47 -12.50 -31.86
C ASP A 497 -1.00 -12.34 -33.29
N ARG A 498 -1.37 -11.11 -33.63
CA ARG A 498 -2.05 -10.80 -34.88
C ARG A 498 -1.50 -9.56 -35.55
N ILE A 499 -1.67 -9.50 -36.88
CA ILE A 499 -1.59 -8.25 -37.64
C ILE A 499 -3.00 -7.91 -38.08
N VAL A 500 -3.46 -6.70 -37.74
CA VAL A 500 -4.77 -6.19 -38.15
C VAL A 500 -4.62 -4.94 -38.97
N ILE A 501 -5.58 -4.68 -39.85
CA ILE A 501 -5.67 -3.49 -40.70
C ILE A 501 -6.92 -2.71 -40.28
N LEU A 502 -6.75 -1.44 -39.99
CA LEU A 502 -7.83 -0.47 -39.82
C LEU A 502 -7.91 0.39 -41.08
N GLU A 503 -9.11 0.59 -41.61
CA GLU A 503 -9.35 1.32 -42.82
C GLU A 503 -10.53 2.30 -42.64
N ASP A 504 -10.37 3.52 -43.06
CA ASP A 504 -11.44 4.48 -43.26
C ASP A 504 -11.98 4.26 -44.68
N THR A 505 -13.14 3.59 -44.80
CA THR A 505 -13.66 3.18 -46.11
C THR A 505 -14.43 4.24 -46.82
N ASN A 506 -14.80 5.33 -46.15
CA ASN A 506 -15.63 6.41 -46.67
C ASN A 506 -14.93 7.78 -46.67
N ALA A 507 -13.68 7.85 -46.18
CA ALA A 507 -12.85 9.04 -46.06
C ALA A 507 -13.46 10.16 -45.18
N ASP A 508 -14.15 9.76 -44.09
CA ASP A 508 -14.73 10.68 -43.11
C ASP A 508 -13.80 10.94 -41.90
N GLY A 509 -12.63 10.32 -41.88
CA GLY A 509 -11.67 10.42 -40.78
C GLY A 509 -11.86 9.38 -39.70
N ASN A 510 -12.90 8.53 -39.79
CA ASN A 510 -13.13 7.42 -38.84
C ASN A 510 -12.74 6.09 -39.48
N PHE A 511 -11.90 5.32 -38.81
CA PHE A 511 -11.49 4.02 -39.31
C PHE A 511 -12.60 2.98 -38.99
N ASP A 512 -13.56 2.86 -39.89
CA ASP A 512 -14.80 2.09 -39.75
C ASP A 512 -14.61 0.58 -40.00
N SER A 513 -13.59 0.18 -40.74
CA SER A 513 -13.28 -1.22 -41.07
C SER A 513 -12.12 -1.75 -40.22
N ARG A 514 -12.22 -3.02 -39.78
CA ARG A 514 -11.13 -3.78 -39.15
C ARG A 514 -11.03 -5.15 -39.78
N LYS A 515 -9.85 -5.51 -40.27
CA LYS A 515 -9.58 -6.80 -40.88
C LYS A 515 -8.37 -7.47 -40.21
N VAL A 516 -8.49 -8.74 -39.83
CA VAL A 516 -7.32 -9.56 -39.47
C VAL A 516 -6.60 -9.96 -40.77
N PHE A 517 -5.34 -9.52 -40.87
CA PHE A 517 -4.47 -9.85 -42.00
C PHE A 517 -3.74 -11.17 -41.77
N MET A 518 -3.19 -11.39 -40.58
CA MET A 518 -2.47 -12.58 -40.17
C MET A 518 -2.70 -12.83 -38.67
N GLU A 519 -2.79 -14.09 -38.30
CA GLU A 519 -2.92 -14.54 -36.90
C GLU A 519 -2.05 -15.78 -36.65
N GLY A 520 -1.95 -16.21 -35.39
CA GLY A 520 -1.12 -17.34 -34.99
C GLY A 520 0.37 -16.98 -34.85
N LEU A 521 0.69 -15.70 -34.82
CA LEU A 521 2.06 -15.23 -34.59
C LEU A 521 2.42 -15.32 -33.11
N ASN A 522 3.72 -15.22 -32.81
CA ASN A 522 4.25 -15.38 -31.47
C ASN A 522 5.33 -14.32 -31.20
N LEU A 523 5.21 -13.56 -30.10
CA LEU A 523 6.10 -12.46 -29.74
C LEU A 523 6.33 -11.44 -30.85
N VAL A 524 5.24 -10.98 -31.47
CA VAL A 524 5.32 -9.89 -32.45
C VAL A 524 5.85 -8.63 -31.76
N SER A 525 6.86 -8.01 -32.36
CA SER A 525 7.56 -6.86 -31.79
C SER A 525 7.58 -5.62 -32.71
N GLY A 526 7.25 -5.81 -33.98
CA GLY A 526 7.25 -4.71 -34.96
C GLY A 526 6.71 -5.15 -36.32
N LEU A 527 6.31 -4.15 -37.14
CA LEU A 527 5.93 -4.38 -38.53
C LEU A 527 6.26 -3.16 -39.38
N GLU A 528 6.44 -3.39 -40.67
CA GLU A 528 6.61 -2.35 -41.68
C GLU A 528 5.98 -2.81 -43.01
N VAL A 529 5.30 -1.89 -43.70
CA VAL A 529 4.69 -2.15 -45.01
C VAL A 529 5.55 -1.56 -46.10
N GLY A 530 6.04 -2.39 -46.99
CA GLY A 530 6.88 -1.89 -48.10
C GLY A 530 7.32 -3.03 -49.04
N PHE A 531 7.88 -2.64 -50.17
CA PHE A 531 8.41 -3.59 -51.21
C PHE A 531 7.42 -4.66 -51.67
N GLY A 532 6.11 -4.32 -51.68
CA GLY A 532 5.06 -5.24 -52.09
C GLY A 532 4.62 -6.27 -51.04
N GLY A 533 5.01 -6.08 -49.79
CA GLY A 533 4.68 -6.98 -48.69
C GLY A 533 4.64 -6.29 -47.33
N VAL A 534 4.53 -7.10 -46.30
CA VAL A 534 4.59 -6.70 -44.91
C VAL A 534 5.73 -7.43 -44.23
N TRP A 535 6.63 -6.70 -43.61
CA TRP A 535 7.74 -7.25 -42.83
C TRP A 535 7.30 -7.29 -41.36
N VAL A 536 7.35 -8.43 -40.71
CA VAL A 536 6.88 -8.65 -39.34
C VAL A 536 7.98 -9.25 -38.48
N GLY A 537 8.42 -8.53 -37.47
CA GLY A 537 9.32 -9.07 -36.45
C GLY A 537 8.53 -9.91 -35.45
N ALA A 538 8.76 -11.23 -35.47
CA ALA A 538 8.14 -12.22 -34.57
C ALA A 538 9.19 -13.22 -34.13
N ALA A 539 9.89 -12.94 -33.03
CA ALA A 539 11.08 -13.69 -32.62
C ALA A 539 10.85 -15.21 -32.56
N PRO A 540 11.76 -16.04 -33.17
CA PRO A 540 13.07 -15.68 -33.73
C PRO A 540 13.06 -15.29 -35.20
N ASN A 541 11.92 -15.06 -35.81
CA ASN A 541 11.75 -14.86 -37.25
C ASN A 541 11.51 -13.40 -37.62
N LEU A 542 11.85 -13.08 -38.85
CA LEU A 542 11.46 -11.85 -39.53
C LEU A 542 10.76 -12.24 -40.82
#